data_a1f652b337663b1cfebac4df47f2ffda
#
_entry.id   a1f652b337663b1cfebac4df47f2ffda
#
_cell.length_a   1.000
_cell.length_b   1.000
_cell.length_c   1.000
_cell.angle_alpha   90.00
_cell.angle_beta   90.00
_cell.angle_gamma   90.00
#
_symmetry.space_group_name_H-M   'P 1'
#
loop_
_entity.id
_entity.type
_entity.pdbx_description
1 polymer ?
#
loop_
_entity_poly.entity_id
_entity_poly.type
_entity_poly.pdbx_seq_one_letter_code
_entity_poly.pdbx_strand_id
1 'polypeptide(L)'
;MKRVLGATALALAGVMSVAGPASAMELWDPHLRGVDEGLAAGALPPPGVYGVFNNYWASFNAYDNNGKKVPGTGLQAFVAVPIALWSTGIKVLGADFGMAIAQPFDYTSAQPGYGTGVGSGNWGLFNTVLVPGILSWTLGDFHVSTSLSMYLPTATSTLSGLVVHGHNVNGGLPSGNGYFAVQPDFGVSWLHDGWNLSASLHLTVPVTASNDTGYSYKSGNQFSGDYTATKTLGKWTFGLGVHQQNQVSPDSSNGPNVIAPKGNAVNFGLGPIVGYTFGNGVELQGIWNHDVIVRNDVGGDFFNVRLVTAF
;
A
#
# COMPACT_ATOMS: atom_id res chain seq x y z
N MET A 1 63.59 25.41 35.70
CA MET A 1 62.78 24.19 35.44
C MET A 1 61.33 24.52 35.65
N LYS A 2 60.58 24.78 34.59
CA LYS A 2 59.13 25.01 34.63
C LYS A 2 58.49 23.93 33.72
N ARG A 3 57.71 23.05 34.32
CA ARG A 3 56.94 22.01 33.62
C ARG A 3 55.68 22.68 33.01
N VAL A 4 55.53 22.58 31.70
CA VAL A 4 54.32 22.93 31.00
C VAL A 4 53.45 21.67 30.93
N LEU A 5 52.32 21.64 31.64
CA LEU A 5 51.30 20.66 31.47
C LEU A 5 50.48 21.01 30.24
N GLY A 6 50.57 20.17 29.21
CA GLY A 6 49.67 20.25 28.07
C GLY A 6 48.35 19.58 28.43
N ALA A 7 47.28 20.37 28.43
CA ALA A 7 45.90 19.89 28.53
C ALA A 7 45.46 19.39 27.16
N THR A 8 45.32 18.08 26.99
CA THR A 8 44.73 17.47 25.81
C THR A 8 43.22 17.54 25.99
N ALA A 9 42.56 18.49 25.34
CA ALA A 9 41.11 18.52 25.27
C ALA A 9 40.64 17.39 24.32
N LEU A 10 40.10 16.32 24.89
CA LEU A 10 39.34 15.31 24.14
C LEU A 10 38.00 15.94 23.72
N ALA A 11 37.93 16.34 22.46
CA ALA A 11 36.64 16.66 21.85
C ALA A 11 35.85 15.35 21.67
N LEU A 12 34.97 15.06 22.61
CA LEU A 12 33.89 14.06 22.40
C LEU A 12 32.94 14.65 21.36
N ALA A 13 33.18 14.35 20.09
CA ALA A 13 32.18 14.53 19.06
C ALA A 13 31.08 13.53 19.35
N GLY A 14 30.04 13.98 20.04
CA GLY A 14 28.79 13.24 20.17
C GLY A 14 28.23 13.05 18.77
N VAL A 15 28.37 11.86 18.25
CA VAL A 15 27.55 11.38 17.13
C VAL A 15 26.13 11.37 17.65
N MET A 16 25.39 12.45 17.49
CA MET A 16 23.95 12.40 17.54
C MET A 16 23.54 11.48 16.38
N SER A 17 23.32 10.22 16.66
CA SER A 17 22.54 9.36 15.80
C SER A 17 21.18 10.04 15.69
N VAL A 18 20.93 10.71 14.59
CA VAL A 18 19.59 11.10 14.21
C VAL A 18 18.90 9.77 14.00
N ALA A 19 18.19 9.30 15.03
CA ALA A 19 17.27 8.20 14.89
C ALA A 19 16.28 8.68 13.81
N GLY A 20 16.36 8.10 12.63
CA GLY A 20 15.37 8.32 11.60
C GLY A 20 13.98 8.03 12.18
N PRO A 21 12.92 8.59 11.63
CA PRO A 21 11.58 8.32 12.09
C PRO A 21 11.36 6.82 12.09
N ALA A 22 11.11 6.27 13.29
CA ALA A 22 10.70 4.89 13.39
C ALA A 22 9.31 4.80 12.76
N SER A 23 9.22 4.26 11.55
CA SER A 23 7.94 3.89 10.95
C SER A 23 7.39 2.70 11.70
N ALA A 24 6.10 2.69 11.99
CA ALA A 24 5.45 1.55 12.63
C ALA A 24 5.25 0.39 11.65
N MET A 25 5.40 0.66 10.38
CA MET A 25 5.28 -0.30 9.28
C MET A 25 6.43 -0.11 8.30
N GLU A 26 6.55 -1.06 7.39
CA GLU A 26 7.36 -0.92 6.20
C GLU A 26 6.93 0.32 5.42
N LEU A 27 7.82 0.81 4.54
CA LEU A 27 7.53 1.96 3.69
C LEU A 27 6.24 1.77 2.86
N TRP A 28 5.92 0.53 2.52
CA TRP A 28 4.77 0.15 1.71
C TRP A 28 3.88 -0.81 2.46
N ASP A 29 2.60 -0.46 2.53
CA ASP A 29 1.56 -1.38 2.97
C ASP A 29 1.39 -2.50 1.95
N PRO A 30 1.15 -3.75 2.37
CA PRO A 30 0.86 -4.83 1.43
C PRO A 30 -0.35 -4.52 0.54
N HIS A 31 -1.43 -4.03 1.13
CA HIS A 31 -2.58 -3.51 0.40
C HIS A 31 -2.35 -2.03 0.06
N LEU A 32 -2.31 -1.69 -1.22
CA LEU A 32 -2.10 -0.33 -1.65
C LEU A 32 -3.38 0.51 -1.44
N ARG A 33 -3.25 1.64 -0.77
CA ARG A 33 -4.36 2.55 -0.40
C ARG A 33 -5.19 2.95 -1.62
N GLY A 34 -6.51 2.84 -1.51
CA GLY A 34 -7.44 3.27 -2.55
C GLY A 34 -7.36 2.43 -3.83
N VAL A 35 -6.73 1.24 -3.78
CA VAL A 35 -6.63 0.38 -4.97
C VAL A 35 -8.01 -0.12 -5.43
N ASP A 36 -8.97 -0.22 -4.53
CA ASP A 36 -10.34 -0.66 -4.84
C ASP A 36 -11.35 0.49 -4.93
N GLU A 37 -10.96 1.74 -4.62
CA GLU A 37 -11.82 2.89 -4.78
C GLU A 37 -12.34 3.01 -6.22
N GLY A 38 -13.62 3.31 -6.38
CA GLY A 38 -14.28 3.41 -7.69
C GLY A 38 -14.75 2.07 -8.26
N LEU A 39 -14.30 0.94 -7.71
CA LEU A 39 -14.74 -0.39 -8.12
C LEU A 39 -15.99 -0.83 -7.36
N ALA A 40 -16.74 -1.78 -7.94
CA ALA A 40 -17.86 -2.46 -7.28
C ALA A 40 -17.32 -3.64 -6.46
N ALA A 41 -16.86 -3.38 -5.22
CA ALA A 41 -16.12 -4.32 -4.40
C ALA A 41 -16.82 -5.67 -4.16
N GLY A 42 -18.17 -5.67 -4.08
CA GLY A 42 -18.96 -6.88 -3.86
C GLY A 42 -19.30 -7.66 -5.12
N ALA A 43 -19.07 -7.09 -6.32
CA ALA A 43 -19.55 -7.66 -7.58
C ALA A 43 -18.40 -8.10 -8.50
N LEU A 44 -18.48 -9.34 -8.99
CA LEU A 44 -17.68 -9.74 -10.14
C LEU A 44 -18.33 -9.23 -11.45
N PRO A 45 -17.52 -8.83 -12.44
CA PRO A 45 -18.04 -8.49 -13.75
C PRO A 45 -18.59 -9.75 -14.46
N PRO A 46 -19.32 -9.60 -15.58
CA PRO A 46 -19.75 -10.73 -16.40
C PRO A 46 -18.61 -11.70 -16.73
N PRO A 47 -18.90 -12.97 -17.10
CA PRO A 47 -17.86 -13.92 -17.46
C PRO A 47 -16.93 -13.37 -18.55
N GLY A 48 -15.60 -13.41 -18.31
CA GLY A 48 -14.58 -12.87 -19.19
C GLY A 48 -13.25 -12.63 -18.47
N VAL A 49 -12.26 -12.19 -19.22
CA VAL A 49 -10.96 -11.75 -18.71
C VAL A 49 -10.90 -10.24 -18.76
N TYR A 50 -10.47 -9.65 -17.67
CA TYR A 50 -10.42 -8.20 -17.47
C TYR A 50 -9.01 -7.77 -17.09
N GLY A 51 -8.57 -6.64 -17.64
CA GLY A 51 -7.38 -5.94 -17.19
C GLY A 51 -7.77 -4.69 -16.41
N VAL A 52 -7.16 -4.54 -15.23
CA VAL A 52 -7.25 -3.32 -14.42
C VAL A 52 -5.84 -2.79 -14.26
N PHE A 53 -5.57 -1.59 -14.77
CA PHE A 53 -4.25 -0.97 -14.76
C PHE A 53 -4.30 0.29 -13.92
N ASN A 54 -3.82 0.20 -12.69
CA ASN A 54 -3.68 1.36 -11.81
C ASN A 54 -2.31 1.98 -12.01
N ASN A 55 -2.25 3.31 -12.03
CA ASN A 55 -1.03 4.08 -12.10
C ASN A 55 -1.11 5.20 -11.06
N TYR A 56 -0.31 5.08 -9.99
CA TYR A 56 -0.29 6.03 -8.89
C TYR A 56 0.91 6.95 -9.00
N TRP A 57 0.68 8.23 -8.74
CA TRP A 57 1.71 9.22 -8.44
C TRP A 57 1.47 9.69 -7.02
N ALA A 58 2.41 9.39 -6.13
CA ALA A 58 2.32 9.72 -4.72
C ALA A 58 3.36 10.76 -4.32
N SER A 59 2.96 11.68 -3.45
CA SER A 59 3.82 12.67 -2.80
C SER A 59 3.57 12.61 -1.29
N PHE A 60 4.45 11.93 -0.58
CA PHE A 60 4.28 11.62 0.83
C PHE A 60 5.38 12.23 1.69
N ASN A 61 5.11 12.25 2.99
CA ASN A 61 6.08 12.51 4.06
C ASN A 61 5.83 11.52 5.18
N ALA A 62 6.83 11.26 6.03
CA ALA A 62 6.61 10.51 7.26
C ALA A 62 5.98 11.39 8.35
N TYR A 63 5.15 10.76 9.17
CA TYR A 63 4.49 11.37 10.31
C TYR A 63 4.78 10.58 11.59
N ASP A 64 5.00 11.29 12.69
CA ASP A 64 5.24 10.70 13.99
C ASP A 64 3.94 10.17 14.67
N ASN A 65 4.07 9.63 15.88
CA ASN A 65 2.93 9.11 16.67
C ASN A 65 1.86 10.16 17.01
N ASN A 66 2.22 11.44 16.96
CA ASN A 66 1.29 12.53 17.22
C ASN A 66 0.66 13.10 15.94
N GLY A 67 0.98 12.52 14.78
CA GLY A 67 0.54 13.02 13.49
C GLY A 67 1.28 14.27 13.04
N LYS A 68 2.49 14.51 13.56
CA LYS A 68 3.33 15.62 13.14
C LYS A 68 4.26 15.17 12.03
N LYS A 69 4.29 15.94 10.94
CA LYS A 69 5.20 15.72 9.83
C LYS A 69 6.66 15.75 10.28
N VAL A 70 7.43 14.75 9.90
CA VAL A 70 8.86 14.65 10.16
C VAL A 70 9.63 15.41 9.09
N PRO A 71 10.48 16.40 9.44
CA PRO A 71 11.23 17.18 8.47
C PRO A 71 12.20 16.31 7.65
N GLY A 72 12.37 16.63 6.37
CA GLY A 72 13.33 15.96 5.49
C GLY A 72 12.93 14.55 5.02
N THR A 73 11.67 14.16 5.22
CA THR A 73 11.14 12.83 4.85
C THR A 73 10.22 12.87 3.62
N GLY A 74 10.42 13.82 2.71
CA GLY A 74 9.67 13.84 1.45
C GLY A 74 9.94 12.59 0.62
N LEU A 75 8.88 11.99 0.09
CA LEU A 75 8.91 10.80 -0.74
C LEU A 75 8.07 11.06 -2.00
N GLN A 76 8.60 10.69 -3.15
CA GLN A 76 7.91 10.71 -4.43
C GLN A 76 7.90 9.30 -5.00
N ALA A 77 6.73 8.83 -5.39
CA ALA A 77 6.60 7.49 -5.95
C ALA A 77 5.69 7.47 -7.17
N PHE A 78 6.07 6.65 -8.14
CA PHE A 78 5.18 6.16 -9.18
C PHE A 78 5.00 4.66 -8.96
N VAL A 79 3.75 4.20 -8.85
CA VAL A 79 3.44 2.77 -8.67
C VAL A 79 2.46 2.34 -9.74
N ALA A 80 2.86 1.37 -10.55
CA ALA A 80 1.99 0.73 -11.53
C ALA A 80 1.52 -0.63 -11.01
N VAL A 81 0.20 -0.87 -11.06
CA VAL A 81 -0.43 -2.11 -10.60
C VAL A 81 -1.26 -2.73 -11.72
N PRO A 82 -0.65 -3.48 -12.63
CA PRO A 82 -1.40 -4.31 -13.57
C PRO A 82 -2.05 -5.49 -12.83
N ILE A 83 -3.36 -5.67 -13.05
CA ILE A 83 -4.17 -6.74 -12.50
C ILE A 83 -4.86 -7.46 -13.66
N ALA A 84 -4.77 -8.79 -13.70
CA ALA A 84 -5.60 -9.62 -14.54
C ALA A 84 -6.66 -10.32 -13.67
N LEU A 85 -7.92 -10.10 -13.99
CA LEU A 85 -9.08 -10.71 -13.34
C LEU A 85 -9.79 -11.62 -14.32
N TRP A 86 -10.02 -12.86 -13.93
CA TRP A 86 -10.85 -13.81 -14.67
C TRP A 86 -12.14 -14.10 -13.91
N SER A 87 -13.28 -13.63 -14.46
CA SER A 87 -14.62 -14.05 -14.06
C SER A 87 -14.97 -15.28 -14.88
N THR A 88 -15.02 -16.45 -14.23
CA THR A 88 -15.00 -17.75 -14.93
C THR A 88 -16.34 -18.14 -15.53
N GLY A 89 -17.44 -17.53 -15.09
CA GLY A 89 -18.81 -17.97 -15.41
C GLY A 89 -19.25 -19.21 -14.65
N ILE A 90 -18.40 -19.78 -13.80
CA ILE A 90 -18.74 -20.94 -12.95
C ILE A 90 -19.37 -20.42 -11.65
N LYS A 91 -20.38 -21.16 -11.14
CA LYS A 91 -20.93 -20.89 -9.81
C LYS A 91 -20.40 -21.90 -8.79
N VAL A 92 -19.95 -21.35 -7.65
CA VAL A 92 -19.49 -22.12 -6.48
C VAL A 92 -20.30 -21.67 -5.27
N LEU A 93 -20.97 -22.58 -4.58
CA LEU A 93 -21.86 -22.28 -3.44
C LEU A 93 -22.91 -21.18 -3.75
N GLY A 94 -23.40 -21.16 -5.00
CA GLY A 94 -24.35 -20.14 -5.48
C GLY A 94 -23.75 -18.79 -5.84
N ALA A 95 -22.45 -18.56 -5.58
CA ALA A 95 -21.70 -17.37 -5.96
C ALA A 95 -21.12 -17.50 -7.37
N ASP A 96 -20.92 -16.38 -8.05
CA ASP A 96 -20.03 -16.29 -9.19
C ASP A 96 -18.58 -16.46 -8.73
N PHE A 97 -17.80 -17.24 -9.50
CA PHE A 97 -16.43 -17.56 -9.15
C PHE A 97 -15.45 -16.84 -10.08
N GLY A 98 -14.43 -16.22 -9.47
CA GLY A 98 -13.35 -15.54 -10.19
C GLY A 98 -11.98 -15.80 -9.56
N MET A 99 -10.95 -15.40 -10.28
CA MET A 99 -9.56 -15.42 -9.84
C MET A 99 -8.83 -14.16 -10.32
N ALA A 100 -7.80 -13.73 -9.60
CA ALA A 100 -7.00 -12.60 -10.03
C ALA A 100 -5.51 -12.79 -9.73
N ILE A 101 -4.69 -12.05 -10.48
CA ILE A 101 -3.26 -11.89 -10.22
C ILE A 101 -2.89 -10.42 -10.44
N ALA A 102 -2.04 -9.89 -9.57
CA ALA A 102 -1.44 -8.58 -9.74
C ALA A 102 0.08 -8.65 -9.57
N GLN A 103 0.82 -7.86 -10.36
CA GLN A 103 2.25 -7.67 -10.22
C GLN A 103 2.57 -6.18 -10.17
N PRO A 104 2.53 -5.55 -9.00
CA PRO A 104 2.89 -4.14 -8.90
C PRO A 104 4.40 -3.93 -9.05
N PHE A 105 4.79 -2.75 -9.53
CA PHE A 105 6.16 -2.27 -9.57
C PHE A 105 6.19 -0.75 -9.40
N ASP A 106 7.31 -0.23 -8.94
CA ASP A 106 7.43 1.18 -8.61
C ASP A 106 8.75 1.82 -9.05
N TYR A 107 8.72 3.14 -9.04
CA TYR A 107 9.88 4.00 -9.00
C TYR A 107 9.72 4.96 -7.83
N THR A 108 10.54 4.81 -6.81
CA THR A 108 10.43 5.59 -5.57
C THR A 108 11.73 6.31 -5.28
N SER A 109 11.62 7.60 -4.95
CA SER A 109 12.72 8.45 -4.50
C SER A 109 12.37 9.16 -3.19
N ALA A 110 13.35 9.42 -2.33
CA ALA A 110 13.12 10.07 -1.06
C ALA A 110 14.21 11.05 -0.69
N GLN A 111 13.87 11.99 0.19
CA GLN A 111 14.82 12.90 0.81
C GLN A 111 15.73 12.17 1.82
N PRO A 112 16.91 12.73 2.12
CA PRO A 112 17.91 12.10 3.01
C PRO A 112 17.44 11.79 4.43
N GLY A 113 16.33 12.36 4.90
CA GLY A 113 15.72 12.04 6.19
C GLY A 113 15.29 10.58 6.36
N TYR A 114 15.17 9.82 5.27
CA TYR A 114 14.95 8.37 5.31
C TYR A 114 16.23 7.55 5.51
N GLY A 115 17.41 8.16 5.49
CA GLY A 115 18.68 7.49 5.70
C GLY A 115 19.76 7.92 4.71
N THR A 116 20.99 7.50 4.96
CA THR A 116 22.13 7.76 4.06
C THR A 116 22.07 6.86 2.83
N GLY A 117 22.24 7.43 1.65
CA GLY A 117 22.21 6.67 0.38
C GLY A 117 20.85 6.62 -0.32
N VAL A 118 19.81 7.16 0.29
CA VAL A 118 18.52 7.39 -0.36
C VAL A 118 18.51 8.77 -1.03
N GLY A 119 18.11 8.85 -2.27
CA GLY A 119 18.06 10.13 -2.99
C GLY A 119 17.85 10.00 -4.49
N SER A 120 18.37 8.93 -5.08
CA SER A 120 18.05 8.57 -6.46
C SER A 120 17.01 7.46 -6.45
N GLY A 121 15.91 7.66 -7.17
CA GLY A 121 14.90 6.62 -7.33
C GLY A 121 15.45 5.41 -8.10
N ASN A 122 14.85 4.28 -7.84
CA ASN A 122 15.13 3.04 -8.55
C ASN A 122 13.82 2.31 -8.86
N TRP A 123 13.79 1.57 -9.96
CA TRP A 123 12.69 0.66 -10.28
C TRP A 123 12.78 -0.59 -9.44
N GLY A 124 11.64 -1.00 -8.87
CA GLY A 124 11.53 -2.22 -8.10
C GLY A 124 10.22 -2.98 -8.34
N LEU A 125 10.20 -4.26 -7.97
CA LEU A 125 9.01 -5.09 -7.97
C LEU A 125 8.43 -5.15 -6.57
N PHE A 126 7.11 -5.00 -6.48
CA PHE A 126 6.35 -5.33 -5.26
C PHE A 126 6.08 -6.83 -5.16
N ASN A 127 5.46 -7.22 -4.06
CA ASN A 127 4.95 -8.56 -3.88
C ASN A 127 3.96 -8.91 -5.00
N THR A 128 4.15 -10.05 -5.63
CA THR A 128 3.12 -10.63 -6.51
C THR A 128 1.90 -10.98 -5.66
N VAL A 129 0.72 -10.56 -6.08
CA VAL A 129 -0.54 -10.85 -5.39
C VAL A 129 -1.30 -11.91 -6.18
N LEU A 130 -1.61 -13.04 -5.55
CA LEU A 130 -2.46 -14.08 -6.10
C LEU A 130 -3.77 -14.10 -5.35
N VAL A 131 -4.88 -14.13 -6.09
CA VAL A 131 -6.23 -14.32 -5.56
C VAL A 131 -6.80 -15.57 -6.22
N PRO A 132 -6.59 -16.76 -5.63
CA PRO A 132 -6.95 -18.03 -6.25
C PRO A 132 -8.46 -18.30 -6.27
N GLY A 133 -9.24 -17.52 -5.55
CA GLY A 133 -10.69 -17.63 -5.54
C GLY A 133 -11.36 -16.39 -5.00
N ILE A 134 -12.30 -15.87 -5.78
CA ILE A 134 -13.24 -14.81 -5.44
C ILE A 134 -14.63 -15.41 -5.56
N LEU A 135 -15.43 -15.29 -4.52
CA LEU A 135 -16.85 -15.66 -4.52
C LEU A 135 -17.66 -14.38 -4.44
N SER A 136 -18.62 -14.19 -5.36
CA SER A 136 -19.50 -13.03 -5.39
C SER A 136 -20.95 -13.44 -5.52
N TRP A 137 -21.79 -13.07 -4.56
CA TRP A 137 -23.23 -13.31 -4.54
C TRP A 137 -23.99 -12.05 -4.93
N THR A 138 -24.96 -12.21 -5.82
CA THR A 138 -25.90 -11.14 -6.21
C THR A 138 -27.22 -11.32 -5.45
N LEU A 139 -27.62 -10.32 -4.68
CA LEU A 139 -28.80 -10.28 -3.82
C LEU A 139 -29.67 -9.07 -4.18
N GLY A 140 -30.28 -9.09 -5.37
CA GLY A 140 -30.96 -7.92 -5.94
C GLY A 140 -29.95 -6.83 -6.31
N ASP A 141 -30.11 -5.64 -5.75
CA ASP A 141 -29.19 -4.51 -5.96
C ASP A 141 -27.91 -4.63 -5.07
N PHE A 142 -27.91 -5.53 -4.11
CA PHE A 142 -26.76 -5.80 -3.26
C PHE A 142 -25.88 -6.90 -3.83
N HIS A 143 -24.58 -6.71 -3.70
CA HIS A 143 -23.56 -7.69 -4.05
C HIS A 143 -22.63 -7.87 -2.87
N VAL A 144 -22.25 -9.09 -2.60
CA VAL A 144 -21.32 -9.43 -1.50
C VAL A 144 -20.25 -10.34 -2.05
N SER A 145 -19.00 -10.06 -1.77
CA SER A 145 -17.88 -10.90 -2.16
C SER A 145 -17.01 -11.29 -0.98
N THR A 146 -16.30 -12.40 -1.14
CA THR A 146 -15.18 -12.76 -0.28
C THR A 146 -14.08 -13.40 -1.10
N SER A 147 -12.84 -13.19 -0.69
CA SER A 147 -11.67 -13.80 -1.31
C SER A 147 -10.55 -14.01 -0.30
N LEU A 148 -9.49 -14.67 -0.73
CA LEU A 148 -8.24 -14.78 -0.02
C LEU A 148 -7.12 -14.35 -0.95
N SER A 149 -6.50 -13.22 -0.64
CA SER A 149 -5.32 -12.74 -1.34
C SER A 149 -4.04 -13.27 -0.69
N MET A 150 -3.04 -13.59 -1.50
CA MET A 150 -1.73 -14.07 -1.09
C MET A 150 -0.66 -13.16 -1.64
N TYR A 151 0.11 -12.51 -0.76
CA TYR A 151 1.24 -11.64 -1.11
C TYR A 151 2.52 -12.47 -1.06
N LEU A 152 3.08 -12.79 -2.24
CA LEU A 152 4.29 -13.60 -2.36
C LEU A 152 5.53 -12.75 -2.08
N PRO A 153 6.59 -13.28 -1.45
CA PRO A 153 7.81 -12.54 -1.15
C PRO A 153 8.69 -12.39 -2.41
N THR A 154 8.15 -11.80 -3.47
CA THR A 154 8.81 -11.58 -4.76
C THR A 154 9.36 -10.15 -4.91
N ALA A 155 9.21 -9.33 -3.89
CA ALA A 155 9.67 -7.95 -3.86
C ALA A 155 11.19 -7.84 -4.02
N THR A 156 11.66 -6.77 -4.68
CA THR A 156 13.08 -6.55 -4.99
C THR A 156 13.85 -5.85 -3.88
N SER A 157 13.29 -5.70 -2.70
CA SER A 157 13.96 -5.05 -1.60
C SER A 157 13.88 -5.83 -0.31
N THR A 158 14.83 -5.53 0.57
CA THR A 158 14.92 -6.09 1.90
C THR A 158 14.94 -4.96 2.92
N LEU A 159 14.24 -5.14 4.03
CA LEU A 159 14.23 -4.19 5.16
C LEU A 159 15.64 -3.93 5.70
N SER A 160 16.49 -4.93 5.70
CA SER A 160 17.84 -4.83 6.24
C SER A 160 18.74 -3.86 5.48
N GLY A 161 18.56 -3.70 4.19
CA GLY A 161 19.33 -2.75 3.40
C GLY A 161 19.18 -1.30 3.87
N LEU A 162 18.01 -0.95 4.39
CA LEU A 162 17.73 0.38 4.93
C LEU A 162 18.09 0.54 6.41
N VAL A 163 17.80 -0.47 7.20
CA VAL A 163 17.83 -0.37 8.67
C VAL A 163 19.20 -0.67 9.25
N VAL A 164 19.95 -1.62 8.68
CA VAL A 164 21.16 -2.15 9.31
C VAL A 164 22.44 -1.48 8.83
N HIS A 165 22.53 -1.13 7.56
CA HIS A 165 23.79 -0.68 6.99
C HIS A 165 23.75 0.75 6.43
N GLY A 166 22.61 1.42 6.44
CA GLY A 166 22.48 2.74 5.78
C GLY A 166 22.77 2.67 4.28
N HIS A 167 22.93 1.43 3.75
CA HIS A 167 23.14 1.18 2.34
C HIS A 167 21.87 0.60 1.76
N ASN A 168 21.41 1.21 0.73
CA ASN A 168 20.39 0.65 -0.11
C ASN A 168 21.01 -0.41 -1.01
N VAL A 169 20.63 -1.65 -0.84
CA VAL A 169 21.16 -2.77 -1.64
C VAL A 169 20.83 -2.58 -3.12
N ASN A 170 19.77 -1.86 -3.43
CA ASN A 170 19.29 -1.62 -4.79
C ASN A 170 19.47 -0.17 -5.26
N GLY A 171 20.16 0.69 -4.49
CA GLY A 171 20.38 2.10 -4.84
C GLY A 171 19.18 3.02 -4.63
N GLY A 172 18.07 2.57 -4.03
CA GLY A 172 16.85 3.33 -3.77
C GLY A 172 16.11 2.83 -2.51
N LEU A 173 14.86 3.23 -2.32
CA LEU A 173 13.99 2.72 -1.26
C LEU A 173 13.46 1.32 -1.58
N PRO A 174 13.07 0.54 -0.55
CA PRO A 174 12.47 -0.78 -0.78
C PRO A 174 11.18 -0.68 -1.60
N SER A 175 11.01 -1.66 -2.50
CA SER A 175 9.79 -1.89 -3.26
C SER A 175 9.07 -3.09 -2.66
N GLY A 176 7.87 -2.88 -2.09
CA GLY A 176 7.12 -3.95 -1.44
C GLY A 176 7.80 -4.52 -0.20
N ASN A 177 7.42 -5.74 0.15
CA ASN A 177 7.77 -6.37 1.43
C ASN A 177 8.43 -7.73 1.25
N GLY A 178 9.46 -8.02 2.05
CA GLY A 178 10.25 -9.26 1.98
C GLY A 178 9.61 -10.48 2.65
N TYR A 179 8.31 -10.47 2.95
CA TYR A 179 7.60 -11.54 3.63
C TYR A 179 6.41 -12.07 2.83
N PHE A 180 5.97 -13.27 3.16
CA PHE A 180 4.69 -13.81 2.71
C PHE A 180 3.57 -13.35 3.64
N ALA A 181 2.47 -12.85 3.06
CA ALA A 181 1.27 -12.51 3.81
C ALA A 181 0.04 -13.12 3.17
N VAL A 182 -0.99 -13.37 3.98
CA VAL A 182 -2.33 -13.73 3.55
C VAL A 182 -3.29 -12.63 3.95
N GLN A 183 -4.33 -12.44 3.14
CA GLN A 183 -5.30 -11.38 3.35
C GLN A 183 -6.69 -11.90 3.00
N PRO A 184 -7.51 -12.27 4.01
CA PRO A 184 -8.93 -12.40 3.80
C PRO A 184 -9.54 -11.06 3.42
N ASP A 185 -10.36 -11.08 2.37
CA ASP A 185 -11.02 -9.91 1.80
C ASP A 185 -12.53 -10.07 1.89
N PHE A 186 -13.23 -8.97 2.09
CA PHE A 186 -14.68 -8.89 2.09
C PHE A 186 -15.13 -7.64 1.35
N GLY A 187 -16.00 -7.82 0.36
CA GLY A 187 -16.58 -6.74 -0.43
C GLY A 187 -18.09 -6.67 -0.29
N VAL A 188 -18.64 -5.48 -0.23
CA VAL A 188 -20.08 -5.23 -0.34
C VAL A 188 -20.31 -4.06 -1.28
N SER A 189 -21.33 -4.19 -2.13
CA SER A 189 -21.77 -3.12 -3.06
C SER A 189 -23.27 -3.04 -3.09
N TRP A 190 -23.80 -1.81 -3.12
CA TRP A 190 -25.15 -1.52 -3.54
C TRP A 190 -25.08 -0.81 -4.90
N LEU A 191 -25.64 -1.46 -5.92
CA LEU A 191 -25.60 -1.02 -7.31
C LEU A 191 -27.03 -0.79 -7.80
N HIS A 192 -27.44 0.46 -7.92
CA HIS A 192 -28.80 0.80 -8.34
C HIS A 192 -28.82 2.10 -9.13
N ASP A 193 -29.47 2.08 -10.28
CA ASP A 193 -29.67 3.28 -11.12
C ASP A 193 -28.37 4.11 -11.31
N GLY A 194 -27.26 3.43 -11.63
CA GLY A 194 -25.95 4.04 -11.83
C GLY A 194 -25.24 4.47 -10.55
N TRP A 195 -25.82 4.30 -9.37
CA TRP A 195 -25.09 4.40 -8.10
C TRP A 195 -24.21 3.19 -7.87
N ASN A 196 -23.03 3.44 -7.34
CA ASN A 196 -22.13 2.44 -6.76
C ASN A 196 -21.76 2.93 -5.36
N LEU A 197 -22.34 2.29 -4.33
CA LEU A 197 -21.93 2.45 -2.94
C LEU A 197 -21.25 1.16 -2.50
N SER A 198 -19.94 1.20 -2.34
CA SER A 198 -19.14 0.00 -2.07
C SER A 198 -18.21 0.18 -0.89
N ALA A 199 -17.92 -0.93 -0.23
CA ALA A 199 -16.85 -1.06 0.75
C ALA A 199 -16.05 -2.33 0.45
N SER A 200 -14.74 -2.21 0.36
CA SER A 200 -13.77 -3.29 0.27
C SER A 200 -12.98 -3.32 1.57
N LEU A 201 -12.97 -4.43 2.28
CA LEU A 201 -12.35 -4.59 3.60
C LEU A 201 -11.32 -5.72 3.56
N HIS A 202 -10.16 -5.49 4.15
CA HIS A 202 -9.00 -6.36 4.07
C HIS A 202 -8.34 -6.50 5.43
N LEU A 203 -7.94 -7.71 5.77
CA LEU A 203 -7.09 -7.96 6.93
C LEU A 203 -5.80 -8.64 6.48
N THR A 204 -4.73 -7.88 6.31
CA THR A 204 -3.42 -8.42 5.96
C THR A 204 -2.76 -9.02 7.19
N VAL A 205 -2.38 -10.30 7.08
CA VAL A 205 -1.68 -11.06 8.12
C VAL A 205 -0.34 -11.52 7.58
N PRO A 206 0.79 -10.89 7.98
CA PRO A 206 2.12 -11.39 7.68
C PRO A 206 2.34 -12.76 8.31
N VAL A 207 2.61 -13.79 7.47
CA VAL A 207 2.80 -15.18 7.91
C VAL A 207 4.26 -15.43 8.25
N THR A 208 5.17 -14.97 7.38
CA THR A 208 6.61 -15.10 7.60
C THR A 208 7.20 -13.77 8.04
N ALA A 209 8.36 -13.84 8.71
CA ALA A 209 9.17 -12.67 8.97
C ALA A 209 10.06 -12.36 7.76
N SER A 210 10.42 -11.08 7.59
CA SER A 210 11.56 -10.71 6.75
C SER A 210 12.83 -11.07 7.50
N ASN A 211 13.62 -12.00 6.96
CA ASN A 211 14.92 -12.39 7.50
C ASN A 211 16.01 -11.84 6.60
N ASP A 212 16.87 -11.02 7.17
CA ASP A 212 18.03 -10.53 6.46
C ASP A 212 19.18 -10.27 7.45
N THR A 213 20.39 -10.65 7.06
CA THR A 213 21.64 -10.42 7.81
C THR A 213 21.57 -10.70 9.32
N GLY A 214 20.88 -11.78 9.73
CA GLY A 214 20.79 -12.19 11.12
C GLY A 214 19.68 -11.53 11.95
N TYR A 215 18.78 -10.79 11.30
CA TYR A 215 17.58 -10.23 11.93
C TYR A 215 16.33 -10.96 11.45
N SER A 216 15.36 -11.02 12.33
CA SER A 216 14.01 -11.39 11.99
C SER A 216 13.09 -10.22 12.35
N TYR A 217 12.44 -9.65 11.37
CA TYR A 217 11.42 -8.61 11.54
C TYR A 217 10.08 -9.17 11.06
N LYS A 218 9.06 -9.08 11.88
CA LYS A 218 7.70 -9.49 11.54
C LYS A 218 6.78 -8.28 11.69
N SER A 219 6.19 -7.86 10.59
CA SER A 219 5.18 -6.82 10.52
C SER A 219 3.93 -7.20 11.30
N GLY A 220 3.30 -6.23 11.92
CA GLY A 220 2.00 -6.38 12.55
C GLY A 220 0.89 -6.63 11.52
N ASN A 221 -0.25 -7.13 11.99
CA ASN A 221 -1.44 -7.26 11.14
C ASN A 221 -1.99 -5.89 10.81
N GLN A 222 -2.51 -5.74 9.58
CA GLN A 222 -3.07 -4.49 9.08
C GLN A 222 -4.51 -4.68 8.64
N PHE A 223 -5.38 -3.79 9.09
CA PHE A 223 -6.73 -3.62 8.55
C PHE A 223 -6.72 -2.49 7.53
N SER A 224 -7.26 -2.75 6.33
CA SER A 224 -7.44 -1.76 5.27
C SER A 224 -8.90 -1.75 4.83
N GLY A 225 -9.40 -0.58 4.43
CA GLY A 225 -10.71 -0.41 3.87
C GLY A 225 -10.71 0.66 2.80
N ASP A 226 -11.31 0.33 1.64
CA ASP A 226 -11.54 1.27 0.55
C ASP A 226 -13.05 1.42 0.35
N TYR A 227 -13.54 2.65 0.38
CA TYR A 227 -14.96 2.96 0.28
C TYR A 227 -15.22 3.81 -0.95
N THR A 228 -16.31 3.53 -1.63
CA THR A 228 -16.71 4.19 -2.88
C THR A 228 -18.14 4.70 -2.77
N ALA A 229 -18.34 5.94 -3.18
CA ALA A 229 -19.67 6.51 -3.42
C ALA A 229 -19.66 7.24 -4.74
N THR A 230 -20.11 6.59 -5.81
CA THR A 230 -20.12 7.18 -7.16
C THR A 230 -21.50 7.10 -7.83
N LYS A 231 -21.72 8.00 -8.78
CA LYS A 231 -22.91 8.01 -9.64
C LYS A 231 -22.47 8.09 -11.10
N THR A 232 -22.95 7.18 -11.90
CA THR A 232 -22.77 7.19 -13.36
C THR A 232 -23.95 7.89 -14.03
N LEU A 233 -23.65 8.86 -14.88
CA LEU A 233 -24.57 9.66 -15.66
C LEU A 233 -24.18 9.56 -17.15
N GLY A 234 -24.86 8.70 -17.88
CA GLY A 234 -24.49 8.37 -19.25
C GLY A 234 -23.12 7.68 -19.31
N LYS A 235 -22.11 8.34 -19.86
CA LYS A 235 -20.73 7.82 -19.95
C LYS A 235 -19.81 8.31 -18.85
N TRP A 236 -20.26 9.25 -18.03
CA TRP A 236 -19.46 9.86 -16.97
C TRP A 236 -19.83 9.30 -15.62
N THR A 237 -18.80 9.04 -14.82
CA THR A 237 -18.92 8.65 -13.40
C THR A 237 -18.27 9.72 -12.53
N PHE A 238 -18.98 10.14 -11.47
CA PHE A 238 -18.48 11.12 -10.49
C PHE A 238 -18.73 10.60 -9.10
N GLY A 239 -17.85 10.92 -8.17
CA GLY A 239 -18.06 10.58 -6.77
C GLY A 239 -16.86 10.80 -5.90
N LEU A 240 -16.85 10.07 -4.79
CA LEU A 240 -15.83 10.13 -3.75
C LEU A 240 -15.29 8.73 -3.45
N GLY A 241 -13.99 8.66 -3.24
CA GLY A 241 -13.28 7.55 -2.62
C GLY A 241 -12.85 7.91 -1.21
N VAL A 242 -12.75 6.93 -0.35
CA VAL A 242 -12.22 7.04 1.01
C VAL A 242 -11.38 5.81 1.25
N HIS A 243 -10.18 5.97 1.77
CA HIS A 243 -9.37 4.84 2.25
C HIS A 243 -9.07 4.97 3.74
N GLN A 244 -8.85 3.83 4.35
CA GLN A 244 -8.46 3.68 5.74
C GLN A 244 -7.44 2.56 5.86
N GLN A 245 -6.33 2.81 6.57
CA GLN A 245 -5.37 1.78 6.92
C GLN A 245 -4.98 1.90 8.39
N ASN A 246 -5.07 0.80 9.12
CA ASN A 246 -4.72 0.75 10.53
C ASN A 246 -3.93 -0.52 10.82
N GLN A 247 -2.76 -0.37 11.35
CA GLN A 247 -2.07 -1.49 11.96
C GLN A 247 -2.81 -1.90 13.24
N VAL A 248 -3.22 -3.16 13.33
CA VAL A 248 -4.05 -3.68 14.42
C VAL A 248 -3.29 -4.58 15.41
N SER A 249 -2.05 -4.93 15.10
CA SER A 249 -1.11 -5.55 16.04
C SER A 249 0.29 -4.97 15.88
N PRO A 250 1.11 -4.92 16.94
CA PRO A 250 2.45 -4.35 16.88
C PRO A 250 3.39 -5.21 16.03
N ASP A 251 4.41 -4.55 15.49
CA ASP A 251 5.55 -5.22 14.88
C ASP A 251 6.38 -5.94 15.94
N SER A 252 7.11 -6.96 15.52
CA SER A 252 8.06 -7.66 16.37
C SER A 252 9.38 -7.88 15.66
N SER A 253 10.48 -7.81 16.38
CA SER A 253 11.81 -8.03 15.83
C SER A 253 12.72 -8.75 16.81
N ASN A 254 13.63 -9.57 16.26
CA ASN A 254 14.71 -10.20 16.97
C ASN A 254 16.05 -9.68 16.41
N GLY A 255 16.68 -8.73 17.10
CA GLY A 255 17.96 -8.20 16.67
C GLY A 255 18.37 -6.95 17.46
N PRO A 256 19.66 -6.70 17.64
CA PRO A 256 20.14 -5.64 18.52
C PRO A 256 19.92 -4.22 17.98
N ASN A 257 19.62 -4.06 16.71
CA ASN A 257 19.55 -2.75 16.05
C ASN A 257 18.18 -2.42 15.46
N VAL A 258 17.17 -3.24 15.67
CA VAL A 258 15.82 -2.96 15.22
C VAL A 258 15.06 -2.28 16.34
N ILE A 259 14.83 -1.00 16.21
CA ILE A 259 14.01 -0.23 17.14
C ILE A 259 12.55 -0.52 16.76
N ALA A 260 11.86 -1.27 17.61
CA ALA A 260 10.41 -1.44 17.47
C ALA A 260 9.74 -0.05 17.51
N PRO A 261 8.90 0.28 16.54
CA PRO A 261 8.20 1.56 16.55
C PRO A 261 7.30 1.70 17.77
N LYS A 262 7.14 2.92 18.25
CA LYS A 262 6.22 3.23 19.34
C LYS A 262 4.84 3.58 18.77
N GLY A 263 3.97 2.62 18.75
CA GLY A 263 2.58 2.82 18.31
C GLY A 263 2.29 2.20 16.93
N ASN A 264 1.03 2.02 16.64
CA ASN A 264 0.56 1.45 15.40
C ASN A 264 0.39 2.52 14.32
N ALA A 265 0.59 2.13 13.07
CA ALA A 265 0.30 3.00 11.93
C ALA A 265 -1.20 3.25 11.80
N VAL A 266 -1.56 4.49 11.47
CA VAL A 266 -2.93 4.93 11.20
C VAL A 266 -2.90 5.86 10.01
N ASN A 267 -3.70 5.54 9.01
CA ASN A 267 -3.92 6.40 7.86
C ASN A 267 -5.39 6.45 7.48
N PHE A 268 -5.85 7.64 7.13
CA PHE A 268 -7.20 7.86 6.61
C PHE A 268 -7.15 9.02 5.61
N GLY A 269 -7.68 8.80 4.41
CA GLY A 269 -7.74 9.80 3.37
C GLY A 269 -9.00 9.70 2.54
N LEU A 270 -9.25 10.72 1.73
CA LEU A 270 -10.39 10.79 0.84
C LEU A 270 -10.13 11.73 -0.33
N GLY A 271 -10.93 11.56 -1.37
CA GLY A 271 -10.88 12.46 -2.52
C GLY A 271 -11.88 12.13 -3.62
N PRO A 272 -11.95 12.96 -4.67
CA PRO A 272 -12.87 12.80 -5.78
C PRO A 272 -12.45 11.67 -6.73
N ILE A 273 -13.47 11.07 -7.33
CA ILE A 273 -13.38 10.11 -8.42
C ILE A 273 -14.10 10.69 -9.63
N VAL A 274 -13.45 10.66 -10.79
CA VAL A 274 -14.06 10.98 -12.08
C VAL A 274 -13.74 9.85 -13.05
N GLY A 275 -14.76 9.31 -13.71
CA GLY A 275 -14.63 8.23 -14.67
C GLY A 275 -15.29 8.55 -16.00
N TYR A 276 -14.82 7.89 -17.07
CA TYR A 276 -15.43 7.95 -18.38
C TYR A 276 -15.39 6.57 -19.06
N THR A 277 -16.54 6.08 -19.47
CA THR A 277 -16.68 4.82 -20.22
C THR A 277 -16.75 5.10 -21.72
N PHE A 278 -15.80 4.58 -22.46
CA PHE A 278 -15.76 4.68 -23.93
C PHE A 278 -16.75 3.73 -24.59
N GLY A 279 -17.05 3.98 -25.88
CA GLY A 279 -18.04 3.19 -26.62
C GLY A 279 -17.70 1.70 -26.80
N ASN A 280 -16.44 1.33 -26.60
CA ASN A 280 -15.95 -0.06 -26.63
C ASN A 280 -15.93 -0.74 -25.25
N GLY A 281 -16.50 -0.11 -24.21
CA GLY A 281 -16.54 -0.64 -22.85
C GLY A 281 -15.27 -0.42 -22.02
N VAL A 282 -14.23 0.20 -22.57
CA VAL A 282 -13.05 0.61 -21.81
C VAL A 282 -13.45 1.75 -20.88
N GLU A 283 -13.06 1.66 -19.61
CA GLU A 283 -13.27 2.72 -18.62
C GLU A 283 -11.94 3.33 -18.21
N LEU A 284 -11.89 4.66 -18.16
CA LEU A 284 -10.77 5.43 -17.61
C LEU A 284 -11.28 6.18 -16.38
N GLN A 285 -10.57 6.03 -15.25
CA GLN A 285 -10.87 6.74 -14.00
C GLN A 285 -9.65 7.55 -13.56
N GLY A 286 -9.92 8.78 -13.09
CA GLY A 286 -8.99 9.60 -12.33
C GLY A 286 -9.45 9.65 -10.87
N ILE A 287 -8.59 9.30 -9.95
CA ILE A 287 -8.84 9.25 -8.51
C ILE A 287 -7.74 10.06 -7.85
N TRP A 288 -8.10 11.09 -7.10
CA TRP A 288 -7.16 11.84 -6.27
C TRP A 288 -7.55 11.67 -4.81
N ASN A 289 -6.56 11.44 -3.95
CA ASN A 289 -6.77 11.33 -2.52
C ASN A 289 -5.78 12.20 -1.76
N HIS A 290 -6.26 12.75 -0.65
CA HIS A 290 -5.48 13.44 0.35
C HIS A 290 -5.63 12.74 1.69
N ASP A 291 -4.51 12.39 2.31
CA ASP A 291 -4.48 11.81 3.65
C ASP A 291 -4.74 12.91 4.68
N VAL A 292 -5.83 12.80 5.43
CA VAL A 292 -6.25 13.78 6.46
C VAL A 292 -5.86 13.38 7.88
N ILE A 293 -5.62 12.08 8.10
CA ILE A 293 -5.09 11.56 9.37
C ILE A 293 -3.94 10.62 9.05
N VAL A 294 -2.74 10.94 9.54
CA VAL A 294 -1.56 10.09 9.41
C VAL A 294 -0.83 10.06 10.75
N ARG A 295 -0.52 8.85 11.26
CA ARG A 295 0.28 8.65 12.46
C ARG A 295 1.17 7.42 12.29
N ASN A 296 2.43 7.51 12.68
CA ASN A 296 3.43 6.44 12.55
C ASN A 296 3.47 5.82 11.15
N ASP A 297 3.27 6.62 10.13
CA ASP A 297 3.12 6.18 8.76
C ASP A 297 3.61 7.26 7.79
N VAL A 298 3.66 6.94 6.51
CA VAL A 298 3.81 7.91 5.44
C VAL A 298 2.45 8.37 4.94
N GLY A 299 2.33 9.62 4.50
CA GLY A 299 1.09 10.14 3.94
C GLY A 299 1.25 11.47 3.24
N GLY A 300 0.20 11.88 2.54
CA GLY A 300 0.15 13.08 1.72
C GLY A 300 -0.92 13.01 0.66
N ASP A 301 -0.51 13.17 -0.59
CA ASP A 301 -1.40 13.13 -1.75
C ASP A 301 -1.02 11.98 -2.68
N PHE A 302 -2.02 11.32 -3.28
CA PHE A 302 -1.78 10.50 -4.43
C PHE A 302 -2.86 10.71 -5.50
N PHE A 303 -2.45 10.53 -6.75
CA PHE A 303 -3.32 10.55 -7.91
C PHE A 303 -3.19 9.20 -8.63
N ASN A 304 -4.31 8.52 -8.85
CA ASN A 304 -4.35 7.26 -9.57
C ASN A 304 -5.13 7.43 -10.88
N VAL A 305 -4.51 7.05 -11.99
CA VAL A 305 -5.19 6.86 -13.27
C VAL A 305 -5.40 5.37 -13.47
N ARG A 306 -6.66 4.96 -13.48
CA ARG A 306 -7.05 3.56 -13.70
C ARG A 306 -7.66 3.37 -15.06
N LEU A 307 -7.19 2.35 -15.77
CA LEU A 307 -7.82 1.83 -16.98
C LEU A 307 -8.42 0.46 -16.68
N VAL A 308 -9.70 0.27 -17.04
CA VAL A 308 -10.39 -1.02 -16.96
C VAL A 308 -10.80 -1.44 -18.37
N THR A 309 -10.49 -2.67 -18.75
CA THR A 309 -10.85 -3.21 -20.07
C THR A 309 -11.20 -4.69 -19.98
N ALA A 310 -12.13 -5.13 -20.81
CA ALA A 310 -12.38 -6.56 -21.07
C ALA A 310 -11.59 -7.01 -22.31
N PHE A 311 -11.19 -8.29 -22.33
CA PHE A 311 -10.49 -8.93 -23.45
C PHE A 311 -11.36 -10.00 -24.13
#